data_ba7f84ec3f0c5324d11fc46bba86a18b
#
_entry.id   ba7f84ec3f0c5324d11fc46bba86a18b
#
_cell.length_a   1.000
_cell.length_b   1.000
_cell.length_c   1.000
_cell.angle_alpha   90.00
_cell.angle_beta   90.00
_cell.angle_gamma   90.00
#
_symmetry.space_group_name_H-M   'P 1'
#
loop_
_entity.id
_entity.type
_entity.pdbx_description
1 polymer ?
#
loop_
_entity_poly.entity_id
_entity_poly.type
_entity_poly.pdbx_seq_one_letter_code
_entity_poly.pdbx_strand_id
1 'polypeptide(L)'
;MWDFAMTLIATDARHYRLLPFRFMRMNTGHDLDILLTSDTGEYMHVNDAQLRALSYFDVQASTPFYKDLVARHFIYEPAATTRFRKWPRSIEPQGLHLPGPALHLFVVTLRCNHTCQYCQVSRAPLGGSGHDLCEADALLRSIAVRIERSCPDCEFQGGEPLLAFERVRQIVEWIVERNVVDQRDIQFVITTTLHHLTEEISTSQNNIESSFRPHSMGQHPLHNANRPTPSRDSYERTVRGIQWVRERLGYDAVSALTTLTSRSLEQPEAIIDEYVSQGFSSISLRPLSPYGFATKSAHRLDYPIERYLAFYKKALTYLLQINQQGVYLSESYTSLLLKNILTPFSSGYVDLRSPAGAGTAALVYNYDGYVYPSDEARMLWRWVKTA
;
A
#
# COMPACT_ATOMS: atom_id res chain seq x y z
N MET A 1 21.38 9.44 -0.85
CA MET A 1 22.07 9.26 -2.13
C MET A 1 22.37 7.77 -2.25
N TRP A 2 21.62 7.08 -3.12
CA TRP A 2 21.69 5.63 -3.28
C TRP A 2 22.58 5.34 -4.47
N ASP A 3 23.80 4.84 -4.23
CA ASP A 3 24.67 4.35 -5.29
C ASP A 3 24.36 2.88 -5.57
N PHE A 4 23.66 2.64 -6.65
CA PHE A 4 23.53 1.31 -7.26
C PHE A 4 24.57 1.18 -8.38
N ALA A 5 25.73 0.66 -8.07
CA ALA A 5 26.67 0.18 -9.07
C ALA A 5 26.91 -1.30 -8.87
N MET A 6 26.05 -2.14 -9.44
CA MET A 6 26.35 -3.55 -9.62
C MET A 6 27.13 -3.72 -10.94
N THR A 7 28.45 -3.64 -10.87
CA THR A 7 29.33 -4.04 -11.98
C THR A 7 29.37 -5.56 -12.01
N LEU A 8 28.79 -6.15 -13.04
CA LEU A 8 29.00 -7.55 -13.42
C LEU A 8 30.48 -7.74 -13.76
N ILE A 9 31.28 -8.22 -12.81
CA ILE A 9 32.67 -8.63 -13.04
C ILE A 9 32.67 -10.13 -13.31
N ALA A 10 33.38 -10.46 -14.40
CA ALA A 10 33.58 -11.76 -15.01
C ALA A 10 33.90 -12.91 -14.04
N THR A 11 33.47 -14.09 -14.44
CA THR A 11 33.91 -15.45 -14.06
C THR A 11 35.20 -15.49 -13.28
N ASP A 12 35.10 -15.62 -11.95
CA ASP A 12 36.23 -15.87 -11.12
C ASP A 12 35.90 -16.90 -10.02
N ALA A 13 36.89 -17.63 -9.59
CA ALA A 13 36.84 -18.80 -8.71
C ALA A 13 36.38 -18.50 -7.26
N ARG A 14 35.36 -17.66 -7.11
CA ARG A 14 34.78 -17.36 -5.80
C ARG A 14 33.97 -18.54 -5.34
N HIS A 15 34.22 -19.01 -4.12
CA HIS A 15 33.53 -20.16 -3.56
C HIS A 15 32.04 -19.89 -3.21
N TYR A 16 31.60 -18.61 -3.20
CA TYR A 16 30.17 -18.25 -3.07
C TYR A 16 29.81 -17.05 -3.93
N ARG A 17 28.52 -16.88 -4.18
CA ARG A 17 27.92 -15.69 -4.82
C ARG A 17 26.93 -15.04 -3.89
N LEU A 18 26.81 -13.71 -3.96
CA LEU A 18 25.83 -12.95 -3.23
C LEU A 18 24.44 -13.14 -3.87
N LEU A 19 23.44 -13.36 -3.04
CA LEU A 19 22.04 -13.16 -3.39
C LEU A 19 21.64 -11.72 -3.09
N PRO A 20 20.60 -11.18 -3.72
CA PRO A 20 20.14 -9.83 -3.44
C PRO A 20 19.80 -9.66 -1.96
N PHE A 21 20.32 -8.62 -1.34
CA PHE A 21 20.01 -8.24 0.03
C PHE A 21 20.06 -6.73 0.20
N ARG A 22 19.43 -6.26 1.26
CA ARG A 22 19.48 -4.87 1.71
C ARG A 22 20.12 -4.79 3.06
N PHE A 23 20.66 -3.63 3.41
CA PHE A 23 21.14 -3.40 4.75
C PHE A 23 20.77 -2.01 5.25
N MET A 24 20.61 -1.91 6.57
CA MET A 24 20.34 -0.65 7.27
C MET A 24 21.23 -0.56 8.49
N ARG A 25 21.89 0.59 8.68
CA ARG A 25 22.60 0.89 9.93
C ARG A 25 21.58 1.35 10.96
N MET A 26 21.60 0.66 12.11
CA MET A 26 20.75 1.00 13.25
C MET A 26 21.63 1.64 14.31
N ASN A 27 21.29 2.80 14.78
CA ASN A 27 22.09 3.51 15.79
C ASN A 27 21.69 3.03 17.20
N THR A 28 21.94 1.76 17.51
CA THR A 28 21.52 1.13 18.77
C THR A 28 22.61 1.17 19.85
N GLY A 29 23.84 1.53 19.48
CA GLY A 29 24.99 1.51 20.37
C GLY A 29 25.54 0.12 20.69
N HIS A 30 25.09 -0.90 19.93
CA HIS A 30 25.59 -2.28 20.04
C HIS A 30 26.57 -2.62 18.90
N ASP A 31 27.46 -3.59 19.13
CA ASP A 31 28.46 -4.04 18.15
C ASP A 31 27.83 -4.60 16.86
N LEU A 32 26.58 -5.08 16.91
CA LEU A 32 25.83 -5.60 15.78
C LEU A 32 24.78 -4.59 15.32
N ASP A 33 25.23 -3.47 14.79
CA ASP A 33 24.41 -2.29 14.48
C ASP A 33 23.87 -2.27 13.03
N ILE A 34 24.12 -3.32 12.25
CA ILE A 34 23.68 -3.41 10.87
C ILE A 34 22.70 -4.56 10.73
N LEU A 35 21.49 -4.25 10.29
CA LEU A 35 20.48 -5.22 9.92
C LEU A 35 20.63 -5.56 8.44
N LEU A 36 20.81 -6.85 8.10
CA LEU A 36 20.69 -7.37 6.74
C LEU A 36 19.31 -7.99 6.55
N THR A 37 18.71 -7.80 5.37
CA THR A 37 17.48 -8.46 4.97
C THR A 37 17.63 -9.02 3.57
N SER A 38 17.27 -10.30 3.36
CA SER A 38 17.27 -10.95 2.06
C SER A 38 15.91 -10.83 1.36
N ASP A 39 15.88 -11.04 0.06
CA ASP A 39 14.63 -11.07 -0.71
C ASP A 39 13.74 -12.28 -0.37
N THR A 40 14.27 -13.26 0.39
CA THR A 40 13.50 -14.40 0.91
C THR A 40 12.78 -14.09 2.23
N GLY A 41 12.96 -12.88 2.78
CA GLY A 41 12.36 -12.47 4.06
C GLY A 41 13.22 -12.82 5.28
N GLU A 42 14.39 -13.42 5.09
CA GLU A 42 15.33 -13.67 6.17
C GLU A 42 16.09 -12.41 6.59
N TYR A 43 16.46 -12.33 7.85
CA TYR A 43 17.22 -11.21 8.37
C TYR A 43 18.30 -11.67 9.35
N MET A 44 19.32 -10.84 9.51
CA MET A 44 20.36 -11.04 10.52
C MET A 44 21.04 -9.73 10.89
N HIS A 45 21.57 -9.66 12.09
CA HIS A 45 22.39 -8.56 12.57
C HIS A 45 23.86 -8.86 12.33
N VAL A 46 24.59 -7.88 11.81
CA VAL A 46 26.02 -7.98 11.54
C VAL A 46 26.73 -6.71 12.00
N ASN A 47 28.04 -6.80 12.20
CA ASN A 47 28.90 -5.64 12.41
C ASN A 47 29.54 -5.16 11.09
N ASP A 48 30.25 -4.04 11.14
CA ASP A 48 30.94 -3.45 9.98
C ASP A 48 31.98 -4.41 9.36
N ALA A 49 32.72 -5.16 10.19
CA ALA A 49 33.72 -6.10 9.70
C ALA A 49 33.04 -7.26 8.92
N GLN A 50 31.93 -7.78 9.44
CA GLN A 50 31.16 -8.83 8.79
C GLN A 50 30.51 -8.35 7.47
N LEU A 51 29.94 -7.15 7.45
CA LEU A 51 29.40 -6.57 6.21
C LEU A 51 30.50 -6.35 5.17
N ARG A 52 31.67 -5.86 5.57
CA ARG A 52 32.81 -5.70 4.68
C ARG A 52 33.28 -7.05 4.13
N ALA A 53 33.51 -8.05 5.00
CA ALA A 53 33.90 -9.40 4.58
C ALA A 53 32.92 -9.99 3.58
N LEU A 54 31.61 -9.83 3.81
CA LEU A 54 30.56 -10.25 2.89
C LEU A 54 30.66 -9.54 1.53
N SER A 55 30.80 -8.21 1.54
CA SER A 55 30.85 -7.36 0.35
C SER A 55 32.10 -7.57 -0.50
N TYR A 56 33.22 -7.90 0.13
CA TYR A 56 34.52 -8.17 -0.54
C TYR A 56 34.74 -9.65 -0.84
N PHE A 57 33.76 -10.52 -0.57
CA PHE A 57 33.84 -11.96 -0.79
C PHE A 57 34.96 -12.66 0.05
N ASP A 58 35.20 -12.16 1.26
CA ASP A 58 36.25 -12.61 2.16
C ASP A 58 35.69 -13.39 3.37
N VAL A 59 34.50 -13.97 3.25
CA VAL A 59 33.92 -14.81 4.31
C VAL A 59 34.41 -16.25 4.16
N GLN A 60 35.10 -16.77 5.19
CA GLN A 60 35.64 -18.12 5.20
C GLN A 60 34.52 -19.16 5.36
N ALA A 61 34.51 -20.18 4.48
CA ALA A 61 33.47 -21.22 4.44
C ALA A 61 33.36 -22.07 5.74
N SER A 62 34.40 -22.15 6.53
CA SER A 62 34.40 -22.88 7.80
C SER A 62 33.73 -22.15 8.96
N THR A 63 33.46 -20.85 8.81
CA THR A 63 32.93 -20.00 9.90
C THR A 63 31.43 -20.21 10.17
N PRO A 64 30.98 -20.05 11.43
CA PRO A 64 29.55 -20.02 11.73
C PRO A 64 28.81 -18.94 10.90
N PHE A 65 29.41 -17.75 10.74
CA PHE A 65 28.87 -16.66 9.96
C PHE A 65 28.60 -17.06 8.50
N TYR A 66 29.51 -17.79 7.85
CA TYR A 66 29.29 -18.31 6.50
C TYR A 66 28.05 -19.23 6.44
N LYS A 67 27.95 -20.15 7.41
CA LYS A 67 26.81 -21.09 7.48
C LYS A 67 25.47 -20.37 7.67
N ASP A 68 25.47 -19.34 8.50
CA ASP A 68 24.28 -18.50 8.71
C ASP A 68 23.90 -17.73 7.44
N LEU A 69 24.87 -17.19 6.70
CA LEU A 69 24.63 -16.52 5.43
C LEU A 69 24.02 -17.46 4.37
N VAL A 70 24.50 -18.72 4.30
CA VAL A 70 23.92 -19.75 3.41
C VAL A 70 22.52 -20.13 3.86
N ALA A 71 22.33 -20.40 5.15
CA ALA A 71 21.06 -20.83 5.73
C ALA A 71 19.95 -19.78 5.55
N ARG A 72 20.31 -18.49 5.62
CA ARG A 72 19.41 -17.35 5.49
C ARG A 72 19.37 -16.75 4.09
N HIS A 73 19.92 -17.43 3.08
CA HIS A 73 19.88 -17.05 1.67
C HIS A 73 20.48 -15.67 1.35
N PHE A 74 21.57 -15.30 2.03
CA PHE A 74 22.37 -14.13 1.66
C PHE A 74 23.44 -14.47 0.63
N ILE A 75 23.90 -15.74 0.64
CA ILE A 75 24.87 -16.27 -0.32
C ILE A 75 24.46 -17.67 -0.79
N TYR A 76 25.01 -18.09 -1.94
CA TYR A 76 24.91 -19.47 -2.39
C TYR A 76 26.24 -19.96 -2.97
N GLU A 77 26.47 -21.29 -2.90
CA GLU A 77 27.63 -21.96 -3.46
C GLU A 77 27.32 -22.42 -4.90
N PRO A 78 28.07 -21.95 -5.92
CA PRO A 78 27.85 -22.37 -7.30
C PRO A 78 27.96 -23.88 -7.52
N ALA A 79 28.84 -24.54 -6.76
CA ALA A 79 29.03 -26.02 -6.80
C ALA A 79 27.80 -26.78 -6.22
N ALA A 80 26.97 -26.13 -5.42
CA ALA A 80 25.79 -26.73 -4.79
C ALA A 80 24.50 -26.57 -5.63
N THR A 81 24.60 -26.26 -6.92
CA THR A 81 23.47 -26.00 -7.85
C THR A 81 22.43 -27.10 -7.89
N THR A 82 22.77 -28.33 -7.51
CA THR A 82 21.79 -29.42 -7.35
C THR A 82 20.83 -29.23 -6.18
N ARG A 83 21.18 -28.42 -5.17
CA ARG A 83 20.32 -28.13 -4.00
C ARG A 83 19.29 -27.04 -4.29
N PHE A 84 19.58 -26.11 -5.19
CA PHE A 84 18.61 -25.09 -5.62
C PHE A 84 17.41 -25.67 -6.41
N ARG A 85 17.55 -26.84 -7.03
CA ARG A 85 16.44 -27.56 -7.65
C ARG A 85 15.47 -28.18 -6.64
N LYS A 86 15.84 -28.28 -5.39
CA LYS A 86 14.99 -28.71 -4.27
C LYS A 86 14.81 -27.61 -3.24
N TRP A 87 14.56 -26.38 -3.71
CA TRP A 87 14.05 -25.34 -2.83
C TRP A 87 12.80 -25.91 -2.16
N PRO A 88 12.71 -25.90 -0.80
CA PRO A 88 11.51 -26.38 -0.16
C PRO A 88 10.32 -25.61 -0.75
N ARG A 89 9.26 -26.30 -1.16
CA ARG A 89 8.05 -25.65 -1.70
C ARG A 89 7.44 -24.63 -0.73
N SER A 90 7.81 -24.68 0.54
CA SER A 90 7.48 -23.69 1.56
C SER A 90 8.29 -22.38 1.46
N ILE A 91 9.38 -22.37 0.68
CA ILE A 91 10.19 -21.21 0.32
C ILE A 91 10.30 -21.20 -1.22
N GLU A 92 9.25 -21.54 -1.93
CA GLU A 92 9.15 -21.08 -3.32
C GLU A 92 9.30 -19.56 -3.23
N PRO A 93 10.28 -18.97 -3.98
CA PRO A 93 10.29 -17.52 -4.10
C PRO A 93 8.87 -17.17 -4.52
N GLN A 94 8.14 -16.47 -3.65
CA GLN A 94 6.75 -16.08 -3.89
C GLN A 94 6.61 -15.24 -5.17
N GLY A 95 7.59 -15.30 -6.06
CA GLY A 95 7.74 -14.62 -7.30
C GLY A 95 7.90 -15.49 -8.55
N LEU A 96 8.03 -16.81 -8.49
CA LEU A 96 8.18 -17.65 -9.70
C LEU A 96 6.91 -18.39 -10.13
N HIS A 97 5.99 -18.66 -9.25
CA HIS A 97 4.58 -18.81 -9.61
C HIS A 97 3.93 -17.48 -9.29
N LEU A 98 3.90 -16.59 -10.26
CA LEU A 98 3.10 -15.38 -10.22
C LEU A 98 1.63 -15.81 -10.31
N PRO A 99 0.96 -16.12 -9.20
CA PRO A 99 -0.48 -16.13 -9.25
C PRO A 99 -0.81 -14.71 -9.62
N GLY A 100 -1.61 -14.46 -10.63
CA GLY A 100 -1.92 -13.14 -11.15
C GLY A 100 -2.05 -11.98 -10.16
N PRO A 101 -2.35 -10.77 -10.56
CA PRO A 101 -2.42 -9.65 -9.64
C PRO A 101 -3.36 -9.93 -8.48
N ALA A 102 -2.93 -9.60 -7.27
CA ALA A 102 -3.78 -9.71 -6.07
C ALA A 102 -4.65 -8.47 -5.88
N LEU A 103 -4.19 -7.31 -6.38
CA LEU A 103 -4.87 -6.03 -6.24
C LEU A 103 -5.30 -5.53 -7.62
N HIS A 104 -6.59 -5.31 -7.78
CA HIS A 104 -7.21 -4.73 -8.96
C HIS A 104 -7.78 -3.36 -8.62
N LEU A 105 -7.16 -2.29 -9.13
CA LEU A 105 -7.57 -0.91 -8.90
C LEU A 105 -8.44 -0.41 -10.06
N PHE A 106 -9.67 -0.02 -9.80
CA PHE A 106 -10.60 0.53 -10.79
C PHE A 106 -10.75 2.02 -10.61
N VAL A 107 -10.20 2.80 -11.52
CA VAL A 107 -10.38 4.26 -11.57
C VAL A 107 -11.61 4.58 -12.39
N VAL A 108 -12.78 4.53 -11.76
CA VAL A 108 -14.06 4.63 -12.46
C VAL A 108 -14.40 6.06 -12.90
N THR A 109 -13.84 7.07 -12.24
CA THR A 109 -14.00 8.48 -12.61
C THR A 109 -12.88 9.34 -12.05
N LEU A 110 -12.55 10.45 -12.70
CA LEU A 110 -11.71 11.50 -12.11
C LEU A 110 -12.50 12.65 -11.50
N ARG A 111 -13.82 12.70 -11.71
CA ARG A 111 -14.67 13.76 -11.13
C ARG A 111 -14.67 13.62 -9.60
N CYS A 112 -14.57 14.75 -8.91
CA CYS A 112 -14.56 14.79 -7.45
C CYS A 112 -15.23 16.06 -6.93
N ASN A 113 -15.95 15.91 -5.82
CA ASN A 113 -16.60 17.01 -5.08
C ASN A 113 -15.64 17.71 -4.10
N HIS A 114 -14.42 17.17 -3.89
CA HIS A 114 -13.40 17.74 -3.01
C HIS A 114 -12.25 18.37 -3.80
N THR A 115 -11.54 19.28 -3.13
CA THR A 115 -10.32 19.90 -3.64
C THR A 115 -9.13 19.64 -2.72
N CYS A 116 -8.98 18.37 -2.30
CA CYS A 116 -7.91 17.94 -1.40
C CYS A 116 -6.55 18.39 -1.93
N GLN A 117 -5.80 19.12 -1.10
CA GLN A 117 -4.52 19.69 -1.50
C GLN A 117 -3.41 18.62 -1.64
N TYR A 118 -3.55 17.52 -0.91
CA TYR A 118 -2.64 16.37 -0.90
C TYR A 118 -3.00 15.30 -1.95
N CYS A 119 -3.99 15.55 -2.79
CA CYS A 119 -4.52 14.55 -3.72
C CYS A 119 -3.45 14.10 -4.70
N GLN A 120 -3.08 12.82 -4.63
CA GLN A 120 -2.16 12.19 -5.57
C GLN A 120 -2.82 11.93 -6.93
N VAL A 121 -4.15 11.82 -6.97
CA VAL A 121 -4.92 11.66 -8.20
C VAL A 121 -5.11 13.01 -8.87
N SER A 122 -4.93 13.08 -10.17
CA SER A 122 -5.23 14.28 -10.96
C SER A 122 -6.74 14.36 -11.21
N ARG A 123 -7.50 14.74 -10.18
CA ARG A 123 -8.96 14.83 -10.23
C ARG A 123 -9.48 15.86 -11.24
N ALA A 124 -10.71 15.66 -11.71
CA ALA A 124 -11.46 16.59 -12.52
C ALA A 124 -12.59 17.28 -11.72
N PRO A 125 -13.05 18.47 -12.11
CA PRO A 125 -14.22 19.11 -11.51
C PRO A 125 -15.51 18.31 -11.82
N LEU A 126 -16.56 18.50 -11.02
CA LEU A 126 -17.82 17.77 -11.13
C LEU A 126 -18.46 17.84 -12.53
N GLY A 127 -18.39 19.00 -13.19
CA GLY A 127 -18.96 19.22 -14.52
C GLY A 127 -18.07 18.82 -15.70
N GLY A 128 -16.91 18.17 -15.43
CA GLY A 128 -15.97 17.75 -16.48
C GLY A 128 -16.52 16.58 -17.30
N SER A 129 -16.64 16.72 -18.62
CA SER A 129 -16.96 15.61 -19.53
C SER A 129 -15.70 14.79 -19.87
N GLY A 130 -15.87 13.51 -20.22
CA GLY A 130 -14.77 12.63 -20.67
C GLY A 130 -13.82 12.16 -19.56
N HIS A 131 -14.26 12.20 -18.31
CA HIS A 131 -13.49 11.79 -17.15
C HIS A 131 -14.08 10.58 -16.40
N ASP A 132 -15.10 9.97 -16.96
CA ASP A 132 -15.70 8.73 -16.47
C ASP A 132 -15.23 7.54 -17.30
N LEU A 133 -15.20 6.37 -16.70
CA LEU A 133 -14.83 5.14 -17.38
C LEU A 133 -15.75 4.92 -18.59
N CYS A 134 -15.15 4.79 -19.77
CA CYS A 134 -15.87 4.59 -21.00
C CYS A 134 -16.65 3.27 -20.97
N GLU A 135 -17.75 3.23 -21.76
CA GLU A 135 -18.74 2.15 -21.77
C GLU A 135 -18.28 0.87 -22.50
N ALA A 136 -16.98 0.61 -22.58
CA ALA A 136 -16.49 -0.57 -23.25
C ALA A 136 -16.81 -1.84 -22.42
N ASP A 137 -18.03 -2.35 -22.52
CA ASP A 137 -18.48 -3.62 -21.92
C ASP A 137 -17.48 -4.76 -22.15
N ALA A 138 -16.89 -4.84 -23.35
CA ALA A 138 -15.90 -5.84 -23.70
C ALA A 138 -14.63 -5.72 -22.86
N LEU A 139 -14.17 -4.50 -22.54
CA LEU A 139 -13.01 -4.26 -21.67
C LEU A 139 -13.30 -4.72 -20.25
N LEU A 140 -14.43 -4.32 -19.70
CA LEU A 140 -14.81 -4.64 -18.32
C LEU A 140 -15.06 -6.14 -18.13
N ARG A 141 -15.71 -6.80 -19.10
CA ARG A 141 -15.85 -8.27 -19.11
C ARG A 141 -14.50 -8.99 -19.22
N SER A 142 -13.56 -8.46 -20.01
CA SER A 142 -12.22 -9.04 -20.11
C SER A 142 -11.43 -8.91 -18.81
N ILE A 143 -11.72 -7.93 -17.99
CA ILE A 143 -11.13 -7.72 -16.65
C ILE A 143 -11.66 -8.77 -15.68
N ALA A 144 -12.97 -8.99 -15.62
CA ALA A 144 -13.58 -10.00 -14.76
C ALA A 144 -13.01 -11.42 -15.02
N VAL A 145 -12.66 -11.72 -16.28
CA VAL A 145 -12.02 -13.00 -16.68
C VAL A 145 -10.56 -13.09 -16.21
N ARG A 146 -9.86 -11.97 -15.99
CA ARG A 146 -8.42 -11.94 -15.63
C ARG A 146 -8.14 -11.99 -14.14
N ILE A 147 -9.16 -12.00 -13.29
CA ILE A 147 -8.99 -12.14 -11.86
C ILE A 147 -8.68 -13.60 -11.57
N GLU A 148 -7.41 -13.97 -11.57
CA GLU A 148 -6.94 -15.36 -11.50
C GLU A 148 -6.56 -15.84 -10.09
N ARG A 149 -6.43 -14.93 -9.12
CA ARG A 149 -6.00 -15.26 -7.76
C ARG A 149 -7.13 -15.74 -6.86
N SER A 150 -6.77 -16.54 -5.83
CA SER A 150 -7.75 -17.08 -4.87
C SER A 150 -8.39 -16.02 -3.95
N CYS A 151 -7.68 -14.91 -3.67
CA CYS A 151 -8.17 -13.81 -2.83
C CYS A 151 -7.79 -12.46 -3.47
N PRO A 152 -8.45 -12.01 -4.54
CA PRO A 152 -8.17 -10.72 -5.14
C PRO A 152 -8.88 -9.59 -4.38
N ASP A 153 -8.14 -8.49 -4.15
CA ASP A 153 -8.71 -7.24 -3.68
C ASP A 153 -9.11 -6.38 -4.89
N CYS A 154 -10.37 -5.99 -4.94
CA CYS A 154 -10.94 -5.10 -5.95
C CYS A 154 -11.21 -3.75 -5.32
N GLU A 155 -10.35 -2.75 -5.57
CA GLU A 155 -10.48 -1.41 -5.01
C GLU A 155 -10.99 -0.42 -6.06
N PHE A 156 -12.11 0.23 -5.77
CA PHE A 156 -12.66 1.32 -6.57
C PHE A 156 -12.16 2.65 -6.05
N GLN A 157 -11.49 3.39 -6.92
CA GLN A 157 -10.91 4.68 -6.60
C GLN A 157 -11.06 5.67 -7.78
N GLY A 158 -10.42 6.82 -7.64
CA GLY A 158 -10.38 7.83 -8.70
C GLY A 158 -10.48 9.24 -8.12
N GLY A 159 -11.42 10.05 -8.60
CA GLY A 159 -11.87 11.26 -7.92
C GLY A 159 -12.75 10.90 -6.73
N GLU A 160 -14.05 10.79 -6.99
CA GLU A 160 -15.06 10.26 -6.05
C GLU A 160 -15.82 9.13 -6.73
N PRO A 161 -15.54 7.85 -6.41
CA PRO A 161 -16.17 6.71 -7.10
C PRO A 161 -17.70 6.68 -7.02
N LEU A 162 -18.28 7.17 -5.92
CA LEU A 162 -19.73 7.21 -5.76
C LEU A 162 -20.44 8.15 -6.74
N LEU A 163 -19.73 9.06 -7.42
CA LEU A 163 -20.27 9.84 -8.55
C LEU A 163 -20.48 9.00 -9.82
N ALA A 164 -19.86 7.82 -9.88
CA ALA A 164 -20.00 6.86 -10.96
C ALA A 164 -20.42 5.49 -10.39
N PHE A 165 -21.29 5.47 -9.38
CA PHE A 165 -21.69 4.26 -8.65
C PHE A 165 -22.27 3.20 -9.58
N GLU A 166 -23.00 3.58 -10.60
CA GLU A 166 -23.54 2.65 -11.60
C GLU A 166 -22.41 1.80 -12.26
N ARG A 167 -21.24 2.41 -12.50
CA ARG A 167 -20.08 1.68 -13.02
C ARG A 167 -19.48 0.74 -11.97
N VAL A 168 -19.41 1.19 -10.73
CA VAL A 168 -18.98 0.32 -9.62
C VAL A 168 -19.89 -0.89 -9.55
N ARG A 169 -21.20 -0.69 -9.54
CA ARG A 169 -22.20 -1.76 -9.49
C ARG A 169 -22.06 -2.75 -10.63
N GLN A 170 -21.96 -2.28 -11.87
CA GLN A 170 -21.80 -3.13 -13.06
C GLN A 170 -20.55 -4.01 -12.98
N ILE A 171 -19.39 -3.43 -12.60
CA ILE A 171 -18.13 -4.18 -12.46
C ILE A 171 -18.27 -5.24 -11.39
N VAL A 172 -18.84 -4.90 -10.25
CA VAL A 172 -19.05 -5.84 -9.14
C VAL A 172 -19.99 -6.98 -9.58
N GLU A 173 -21.11 -6.68 -10.21
CA GLU A 173 -22.06 -7.68 -10.71
C GLU A 173 -21.40 -8.68 -11.66
N TRP A 174 -20.57 -8.24 -12.60
CA TRP A 174 -19.85 -9.11 -13.53
C TRP A 174 -18.79 -9.97 -12.85
N ILE A 175 -18.07 -9.41 -11.87
CA ILE A 175 -17.09 -10.17 -11.09
C ILE A 175 -17.81 -11.25 -10.27
N VAL A 176 -18.92 -10.91 -9.63
CA VAL A 176 -19.72 -11.84 -8.83
C VAL A 176 -20.34 -12.93 -9.71
N GLU A 177 -20.91 -12.57 -10.86
CA GLU A 177 -21.45 -13.52 -11.83
C GLU A 177 -20.37 -14.55 -12.25
N ARG A 178 -19.19 -14.06 -12.60
CA ARG A 178 -18.06 -14.92 -12.93
C ARG A 178 -17.62 -15.79 -11.75
N ASN A 179 -17.61 -15.23 -10.55
CA ASN A 179 -17.14 -15.90 -9.34
C ASN A 179 -18.04 -17.06 -8.90
N VAL A 180 -19.26 -17.16 -9.41
CA VAL A 180 -20.12 -18.34 -9.19
C VAL A 180 -19.42 -19.63 -9.63
N VAL A 181 -18.63 -19.56 -10.72
CA VAL A 181 -17.86 -20.70 -11.24
C VAL A 181 -16.54 -20.85 -10.51
N ASP A 182 -15.84 -19.73 -10.27
CA ASP A 182 -14.46 -19.72 -9.80
C ASP A 182 -14.36 -19.86 -8.27
N GLN A 183 -15.42 -19.54 -7.51
CA GLN A 183 -15.54 -19.67 -6.05
C GLN A 183 -14.36 -19.06 -5.29
N ARG A 184 -13.95 -17.83 -5.65
CA ARG A 184 -12.86 -17.09 -5.04
C ARG A 184 -13.37 -16.25 -3.89
N ASP A 185 -12.51 -16.02 -2.89
CA ASP A 185 -12.73 -15.05 -1.82
C ASP A 185 -12.32 -13.66 -2.31
N ILE A 186 -13.29 -12.86 -2.77
CA ILE A 186 -13.08 -11.55 -3.38
C ILE A 186 -13.53 -10.46 -2.43
N GLN A 187 -12.63 -9.52 -2.14
CA GLN A 187 -12.95 -8.36 -1.32
C GLN A 187 -13.14 -7.12 -2.21
N PHE A 188 -14.23 -6.41 -1.97
CA PHE A 188 -14.51 -5.14 -2.65
C PHE A 188 -14.28 -3.97 -1.69
N VAL A 189 -13.50 -2.98 -2.12
CA VAL A 189 -13.19 -1.78 -1.34
C VAL A 189 -13.55 -0.54 -2.15
N ILE A 190 -14.26 0.42 -1.56
CA ILE A 190 -14.59 1.70 -2.18
C ILE A 190 -13.89 2.82 -1.42
N THR A 191 -12.86 3.41 -2.04
CA THR A 191 -12.14 4.57 -1.48
C THR A 191 -12.90 5.85 -1.82
N THR A 192 -13.60 6.45 -0.85
CA THR A 192 -14.60 7.50 -1.06
C THR A 192 -14.53 8.61 -0.02
N THR A 193 -15.19 9.72 -0.29
CA THR A 193 -15.44 10.81 0.67
C THR A 193 -16.64 10.54 1.58
N LEU A 194 -17.46 9.53 1.28
CA LEU A 194 -18.76 9.23 1.90
C LEU A 194 -19.82 10.34 1.78
N HIS A 195 -19.62 11.30 0.87
CA HIS A 195 -20.57 12.43 0.72
C HIS A 195 -21.73 12.15 -0.24
N HIS A 196 -21.68 11.04 -0.98
CA HIS A 196 -22.67 10.67 -1.99
C HIS A 196 -23.34 9.32 -1.69
N LEU A 197 -23.49 8.99 -0.41
CA LEU A 197 -24.20 7.79 0.03
C LEU A 197 -25.68 7.89 -0.25
N THR A 198 -26.28 6.82 -0.77
CA THR A 198 -27.72 6.69 -1.04
C THR A 198 -28.23 5.35 -0.55
N GLU A 199 -29.54 5.21 -0.36
CA GLU A 199 -30.16 3.92 0.02
C GLU A 199 -29.93 2.83 -1.05
N GLU A 200 -29.81 3.20 -2.31
CA GLU A 200 -29.47 2.29 -3.39
C GLU A 200 -28.09 1.65 -3.17
N ILE A 201 -27.09 2.44 -2.74
CA ILE A 201 -25.76 1.95 -2.41
C ILE A 201 -25.85 0.91 -1.29
N SER A 202 -26.59 1.21 -0.21
CA SER A 202 -26.79 0.29 0.90
C SER A 202 -27.43 -1.02 0.44
N THR A 203 -28.48 -0.96 -0.35
CA THR A 203 -29.20 -2.15 -0.83
C THR A 203 -28.34 -3.01 -1.76
N SER A 204 -27.58 -2.38 -2.63
CA SER A 204 -26.66 -3.08 -3.56
C SER A 204 -25.51 -3.78 -2.83
N GLN A 205 -25.08 -3.22 -1.70
CA GLN A 205 -23.96 -3.75 -0.90
C GLN A 205 -24.37 -4.89 0.06
N ASN A 206 -25.66 -5.00 0.44
CA ASN A 206 -26.13 -6.05 1.34
C ASN A 206 -25.90 -7.49 0.81
N ASN A 207 -25.70 -7.64 -0.50
CA ASN A 207 -25.44 -8.93 -1.14
C ASN A 207 -23.95 -9.16 -1.46
N ILE A 208 -23.07 -8.22 -1.12
CA ILE A 208 -21.67 -8.23 -1.51
C ILE A 208 -20.85 -7.73 -0.31
N GLU A 209 -19.91 -8.56 0.15
CA GLU A 209 -18.97 -8.15 1.20
C GLU A 209 -18.08 -7.02 0.68
N SER A 210 -18.46 -5.78 1.01
CA SER A 210 -17.70 -4.60 0.59
C SER A 210 -17.42 -3.69 1.77
N SER A 211 -16.24 -3.08 1.75
CA SER A 211 -15.81 -2.12 2.74
C SER A 211 -15.62 -0.72 2.14
N PHE A 212 -15.92 0.29 2.94
CA PHE A 212 -15.72 1.69 2.59
C PHE A 212 -14.44 2.21 3.28
N ARG A 213 -13.61 2.89 2.51
CA ARG A 213 -12.35 3.46 3.01
C ARG A 213 -12.36 4.98 2.88
N PRO A 214 -12.98 5.71 3.84
CA PRO A 214 -12.92 7.16 3.84
C PRO A 214 -11.53 7.67 4.18
N HIS A 215 -11.14 8.76 3.54
CA HIS A 215 -9.99 9.52 3.97
C HIS A 215 -10.38 10.41 5.16
N SER A 216 -9.89 10.09 6.36
CA SER A 216 -9.94 10.94 7.54
C SER A 216 -8.57 11.56 7.81
N MET A 217 -8.54 12.81 8.25
CA MET A 217 -7.30 13.59 8.38
C MET A 217 -7.12 14.18 9.79
N GLY A 218 -7.72 13.55 10.81
CA GLY A 218 -7.72 14.06 12.16
C GLY A 218 -8.90 15.01 12.45
N GLN A 219 -8.77 15.84 13.49
CA GLN A 219 -9.84 16.71 13.99
C GLN A 219 -10.37 17.70 12.95
N HIS A 220 -11.58 18.20 13.20
CA HIS A 220 -12.33 19.11 12.32
C HIS A 220 -11.50 20.19 11.60
N PRO A 221 -10.69 21.04 12.29
CA PRO A 221 -9.96 22.11 11.60
C PRO A 221 -8.93 21.58 10.61
N LEU A 222 -8.20 20.52 10.98
CA LEU A 222 -7.17 19.90 10.15
C LEU A 222 -7.80 19.19 8.95
N HIS A 223 -8.89 18.46 9.17
CA HIS A 223 -9.62 17.77 8.11
C HIS A 223 -10.11 18.75 7.05
N ASN A 224 -10.85 19.80 7.45
CA ASN A 224 -11.40 20.78 6.53
C ASN A 224 -10.32 21.60 5.80
N ALA A 225 -9.20 21.89 6.45
CA ALA A 225 -8.07 22.57 5.83
C ALA A 225 -7.38 21.74 4.73
N ASN A 226 -7.30 20.43 4.92
CA ASN A 226 -6.67 19.51 3.97
C ASN A 226 -7.63 19.03 2.87
N ARG A 227 -8.94 18.98 3.17
CA ARG A 227 -10.02 18.49 2.31
C ARG A 227 -11.12 19.54 2.09
N PRO A 228 -10.79 20.70 1.52
CA PRO A 228 -11.78 21.75 1.36
C PRO A 228 -12.89 21.35 0.39
N THR A 229 -14.10 21.69 0.78
CA THR A 229 -15.33 21.68 -0.04
C THR A 229 -15.90 23.08 -0.14
N PRO A 230 -16.72 23.39 -1.13
CA PRO A 230 -17.40 24.69 -1.19
C PRO A 230 -18.24 25.00 0.05
N SER A 231 -18.87 23.99 0.62
CA SER A 231 -19.71 24.10 1.83
C SER A 231 -18.92 24.19 3.14
N ARG A 232 -17.61 23.90 3.11
CA ARG A 232 -16.68 23.92 4.28
C ARG A 232 -17.07 22.97 5.41
N ASP A 233 -17.86 21.95 5.14
CA ASP A 233 -18.41 20.96 6.08
C ASP A 233 -17.91 19.53 5.78
N SER A 234 -16.69 19.41 5.23
CA SER A 234 -16.13 18.13 4.81
C SER A 234 -16.02 17.14 5.97
N TYR A 235 -15.60 17.59 7.15
CA TYR A 235 -15.48 16.76 8.33
C TYR A 235 -16.84 16.20 8.78
N GLU A 236 -17.82 17.08 9.00
CA GLU A 236 -19.16 16.70 9.47
C GLU A 236 -19.84 15.73 8.54
N ARG A 237 -19.70 15.94 7.24
CA ARG A 237 -20.25 15.03 6.24
C ARG A 237 -19.56 13.68 6.23
N THR A 238 -18.24 13.65 6.38
CA THR A 238 -17.49 12.40 6.48
C THR A 238 -17.87 11.61 7.73
N VAL A 239 -17.96 12.26 8.89
CA VAL A 239 -18.39 11.62 10.16
C VAL A 239 -19.81 11.06 10.06
N ARG A 240 -20.75 11.85 9.50
CA ARG A 240 -22.11 11.35 9.24
C ARG A 240 -22.12 10.16 8.28
N GLY A 241 -21.28 10.19 7.25
CA GLY A 241 -21.13 9.08 6.32
C GLY A 241 -20.59 7.80 6.98
N ILE A 242 -19.61 7.93 7.88
CA ILE A 242 -19.10 6.81 8.68
C ILE A 242 -20.23 6.19 9.53
N GLN A 243 -20.99 7.03 10.24
CA GLN A 243 -22.12 6.57 11.05
C GLN A 243 -23.18 5.88 10.19
N TRP A 244 -23.55 6.49 9.06
CA TRP A 244 -24.54 5.95 8.13
C TRP A 244 -24.14 4.55 7.61
N VAL A 245 -22.87 4.35 7.22
CA VAL A 245 -22.37 3.06 6.74
C VAL A 245 -22.40 2.03 7.87
N ARG A 246 -21.94 2.40 9.07
CA ARG A 246 -21.92 1.48 10.23
C ARG A 246 -23.32 1.02 10.63
N GLU A 247 -24.30 1.91 10.59
CA GLU A 247 -25.70 1.58 10.93
C GLU A 247 -26.32 0.59 9.95
N ARG A 248 -25.92 0.61 8.68
CA ARG A 248 -26.53 -0.18 7.60
C ARG A 248 -25.76 -1.44 7.22
N LEU A 249 -24.44 -1.35 7.23
CA LEU A 249 -23.57 -2.40 6.70
C LEU A 249 -22.68 -3.03 7.77
N GLY A 250 -22.76 -2.54 9.01
CA GLY A 250 -21.99 -3.06 10.13
C GLY A 250 -20.76 -2.19 10.46
N TYR A 251 -20.27 -2.39 11.67
CA TYR A 251 -19.21 -1.57 12.23
C TYR A 251 -17.90 -1.65 11.45
N ASP A 252 -17.54 -2.85 11.02
CA ASP A 252 -16.29 -3.15 10.33
C ASP A 252 -16.32 -2.83 8.83
N ALA A 253 -17.48 -2.41 8.30
CA ALA A 253 -17.61 -1.99 6.91
C ALA A 253 -16.88 -0.67 6.60
N VAL A 254 -16.30 -0.01 7.60
CA VAL A 254 -15.58 1.27 7.43
C VAL A 254 -14.18 1.15 8.02
N SER A 255 -13.16 1.38 7.18
CA SER A 255 -11.77 1.56 7.60
C SER A 255 -11.25 2.92 7.13
N ALA A 256 -10.56 3.67 7.98
CA ALA A 256 -10.10 5.00 7.61
C ALA A 256 -8.65 5.02 7.10
N LEU A 257 -8.38 5.91 6.15
CA LEU A 257 -7.07 6.13 5.56
C LEU A 257 -6.62 7.57 5.83
N THR A 258 -5.42 7.74 6.38
CA THR A 258 -4.85 9.05 6.68
C THR A 258 -3.69 9.38 5.75
N THR A 259 -3.71 10.56 5.13
CA THR A 259 -2.54 11.10 4.41
C THR A 259 -2.01 12.30 5.18
N LEU A 260 -0.75 12.24 5.60
CA LEU A 260 -0.13 13.27 6.42
C LEU A 260 0.40 14.41 5.54
N THR A 261 0.08 15.64 5.94
CA THR A 261 0.63 16.88 5.36
C THR A 261 1.54 17.55 6.37
N SER A 262 2.30 18.58 5.98
CA SER A 262 3.13 19.35 6.90
C SER A 262 2.36 19.83 8.14
N ARG A 263 1.07 20.16 7.99
CA ARG A 263 0.19 20.57 9.10
C ARG A 263 -0.16 19.40 10.03
N SER A 264 -0.28 18.20 9.48
CA SER A 264 -0.59 16.99 10.27
C SER A 264 0.55 16.65 11.22
N LEU A 265 1.79 16.93 10.82
CA LEU A 265 2.98 16.56 11.59
C LEU A 265 3.12 17.30 12.93
N GLU A 266 2.34 18.36 13.13
CA GLU A 266 2.33 19.09 14.41
C GLU A 266 1.38 18.48 15.45
N GLN A 267 0.53 17.52 15.06
CA GLN A 267 -0.59 17.05 15.89
C GLN A 267 -0.69 15.51 15.95
N PRO A 268 0.40 14.76 16.28
CA PRO A 268 0.37 13.31 16.26
C PRO A 268 -0.65 12.69 17.22
N GLU A 269 -0.74 13.18 18.45
CA GLU A 269 -1.64 12.67 19.48
C GLU A 269 -3.10 13.00 19.12
N ALA A 270 -3.38 14.24 18.73
CA ALA A 270 -4.73 14.66 18.37
C ALA A 270 -5.30 13.89 17.16
N ILE A 271 -4.46 13.45 16.20
CA ILE A 271 -4.88 12.59 15.09
C ILE A 271 -5.28 11.21 15.63
N ILE A 272 -4.50 10.63 16.51
CA ILE A 272 -4.79 9.34 17.13
C ILE A 272 -6.07 9.40 17.95
N ASP A 273 -6.21 10.42 18.81
CA ASP A 273 -7.40 10.63 19.64
C ASP A 273 -8.67 10.77 18.79
N GLU A 274 -8.58 11.42 17.63
CA GLU A 274 -9.69 11.52 16.70
C GLU A 274 -10.12 10.13 16.18
N TYR A 275 -9.17 9.26 15.81
CA TYR A 275 -9.49 7.91 15.36
C TYR A 275 -10.12 7.06 16.47
N VAL A 276 -9.60 7.18 17.68
CA VAL A 276 -10.17 6.51 18.86
C VAL A 276 -11.59 7.03 19.13
N SER A 277 -11.81 8.34 19.10
CA SER A 277 -13.14 8.95 19.33
C SER A 277 -14.16 8.55 18.29
N GLN A 278 -13.73 8.36 17.03
CA GLN A 278 -14.54 7.84 15.95
C GLN A 278 -14.70 6.31 16.00
N GLY A 279 -14.11 5.65 17.00
CA GLY A 279 -14.25 4.21 17.22
C GLY A 279 -13.49 3.34 16.22
N PHE A 280 -12.44 3.80 15.59
CA PHE A 280 -11.59 2.96 14.74
C PHE A 280 -10.66 2.09 15.58
N SER A 281 -10.46 0.84 15.15
CA SER A 281 -9.52 -0.10 15.75
C SER A 281 -8.15 -0.10 15.06
N SER A 282 -8.02 0.62 13.95
CA SER A 282 -6.77 0.74 13.20
C SER A 282 -6.59 2.13 12.59
N ILE A 283 -5.35 2.54 12.43
CA ILE A 283 -4.94 3.76 11.74
C ILE A 283 -3.80 3.46 10.78
N SER A 284 -3.76 4.16 9.64
CA SER A 284 -2.64 4.08 8.70
C SER A 284 -2.05 5.47 8.51
N LEU A 285 -0.86 5.70 9.06
CA LEU A 285 -0.17 6.99 9.04
C LEU A 285 0.67 7.14 7.75
N ARG A 286 0.02 7.36 6.61
CA ARG A 286 0.68 7.43 5.30
C ARG A 286 1.37 8.77 5.07
N PRO A 287 2.63 8.77 4.55
CA PRO A 287 3.28 9.99 4.11
C PRO A 287 2.57 10.59 2.88
N LEU A 288 2.89 11.86 2.60
CA LEU A 288 2.43 12.54 1.40
C LEU A 288 3.04 11.87 0.16
N SER A 289 2.20 11.58 -0.83
CA SER A 289 2.65 11.05 -2.12
C SER A 289 2.96 12.21 -3.08
N PRO A 290 4.14 12.23 -3.75
CA PRO A 290 4.59 13.33 -4.59
C PRO A 290 4.00 13.27 -6.01
N TYR A 291 2.70 13.04 -6.15
CA TYR A 291 2.01 12.93 -7.45
C TYR A 291 0.78 13.82 -7.52
N GLY A 292 0.27 14.04 -8.72
CA GLY A 292 -0.98 14.72 -9.00
C GLY A 292 -1.04 16.15 -8.48
N PHE A 293 -2.11 16.51 -7.77
CA PHE A 293 -2.27 17.85 -7.17
C PHE A 293 -1.31 18.11 -6.02
N ALA A 294 -0.84 17.08 -5.32
CA ALA A 294 0.13 17.22 -4.25
C ALA A 294 1.39 17.95 -4.73
N THR A 295 1.85 17.69 -5.97
CA THR A 295 3.02 18.39 -6.55
C THR A 295 2.79 19.89 -6.72
N LYS A 296 1.59 20.31 -7.12
CA LYS A 296 1.24 21.73 -7.25
C LYS A 296 1.16 22.45 -5.89
N SER A 297 0.88 21.70 -4.84
CA SER A 297 0.77 22.19 -3.47
C SER A 297 2.02 21.93 -2.63
N ALA A 298 3.06 21.33 -3.19
CA ALA A 298 4.26 20.87 -2.48
C ALA A 298 4.87 21.97 -1.60
N HIS A 299 5.00 23.21 -2.11
CA HIS A 299 5.54 24.33 -1.36
C HIS A 299 4.84 24.63 -0.02
N ARG A 300 3.62 24.10 0.20
CA ARG A 300 2.83 24.28 1.43
C ARG A 300 2.65 23.01 2.24
N LEU A 301 2.73 21.86 1.60
CA LEU A 301 2.34 20.57 2.19
C LEU A 301 3.50 19.62 2.38
N ASP A 302 4.58 19.83 1.61
CA ASP A 302 5.76 18.97 1.63
C ASP A 302 6.57 19.14 2.91
N TYR A 303 7.32 18.13 3.23
CA TYR A 303 8.18 18.07 4.41
C TYR A 303 9.33 17.09 4.18
N PRO A 304 10.51 17.34 4.79
CA PRO A 304 11.60 16.39 4.74
C PRO A 304 11.25 15.10 5.49
N ILE A 305 11.81 13.98 5.03
CA ILE A 305 11.52 12.65 5.57
C ILE A 305 11.82 12.56 7.07
N GLU A 306 12.81 13.30 7.56
CA GLU A 306 13.19 13.35 8.97
C GLU A 306 12.05 13.86 9.84
N ARG A 307 11.29 14.86 9.37
CA ARG A 307 10.10 15.36 10.10
C ARG A 307 9.00 14.30 10.15
N TYR A 308 8.78 13.57 9.04
CA TYR A 308 7.83 12.45 9.04
C TYR A 308 8.25 11.37 10.04
N LEU A 309 9.53 10.97 10.05
CA LEU A 309 10.04 9.95 10.96
C LEU A 309 9.91 10.38 12.42
N ALA A 310 10.18 11.66 12.73
CA ALA A 310 10.01 12.21 14.08
C ALA A 310 8.54 12.19 14.51
N PHE A 311 7.63 12.61 13.64
CA PHE A 311 6.18 12.50 13.83
C PHE A 311 5.76 11.05 14.07
N TYR A 312 6.17 10.15 13.18
CA TYR A 312 5.78 8.74 13.21
C TYR A 312 6.21 8.07 14.52
N LYS A 313 7.45 8.33 14.94
CA LYS A 313 7.97 7.85 16.24
C LYS A 313 7.14 8.36 17.42
N LYS A 314 6.80 9.65 17.43
CA LYS A 314 5.97 10.25 18.48
C LYS A 314 4.56 9.66 18.48
N ALA A 315 3.92 9.56 17.31
CA ALA A 315 2.60 8.99 17.15
C ALA A 315 2.55 7.53 17.60
N LEU A 316 3.52 6.71 17.18
CA LEU A 316 3.59 5.30 17.56
C LEU A 316 3.83 5.12 19.07
N THR A 317 4.69 5.97 19.67
CA THR A 317 4.90 5.96 21.12
C THR A 317 3.61 6.24 21.88
N TYR A 318 2.87 7.27 21.47
CA TYR A 318 1.58 7.61 22.06
C TYR A 318 0.54 6.49 21.88
N LEU A 319 0.45 5.92 20.67
CA LEU A 319 -0.43 4.80 20.38
C LEU A 319 -0.14 3.59 21.29
N LEU A 320 1.13 3.25 21.51
CA LEU A 320 1.50 2.17 22.43
C LEU A 320 1.14 2.49 23.88
N GLN A 321 1.25 3.75 24.30
CA GLN A 321 0.84 4.18 25.63
C GLN A 321 -0.66 4.00 25.88
N ILE A 322 -1.52 4.44 24.94
CA ILE A 322 -2.96 4.27 25.08
C ILE A 322 -3.37 2.79 25.02
N ASN A 323 -2.67 1.97 24.23
CA ASN A 323 -2.89 0.52 24.20
C ASN A 323 -2.59 -0.14 25.56
N GLN A 324 -1.53 0.30 26.25
CA GLN A 324 -1.21 -0.15 27.61
C GLN A 324 -2.29 0.26 28.63
N GLN A 325 -3.04 1.31 28.34
CA GLN A 325 -4.16 1.80 29.15
C GLN A 325 -5.50 1.11 28.82
N GLY A 326 -5.49 0.14 27.88
CA GLY A 326 -6.65 -0.63 27.50
C GLY A 326 -7.44 -0.10 26.31
N VAL A 327 -6.95 0.94 25.62
CA VAL A 327 -7.55 1.45 24.37
C VAL A 327 -6.88 0.74 23.20
N TYR A 328 -7.58 -0.15 22.53
CA TYR A 328 -7.03 -0.88 21.38
C TYR A 328 -7.04 -0.04 20.12
N LEU A 329 -5.84 0.25 19.60
CA LEU A 329 -5.64 0.83 18.27
C LEU A 329 -4.37 0.25 17.67
N SER A 330 -4.44 -0.28 16.44
CA SER A 330 -3.27 -0.78 15.69
C SER A 330 -2.81 0.22 14.63
N GLU A 331 -1.51 0.34 14.43
CA GLU A 331 -0.97 1.09 13.29
C GLU A 331 -0.65 0.12 12.15
N SER A 332 -1.33 0.30 11.02
CA SER A 332 -1.35 -0.67 9.92
C SER A 332 0.02 -0.87 9.28
N TYR A 333 0.78 0.22 9.05
CA TYR A 333 2.07 0.13 8.37
C TYR A 333 3.13 -0.55 9.25
N THR A 334 3.18 -0.21 10.54
CA THR A 334 4.02 -0.91 11.52
C THR A 334 3.66 -2.39 11.60
N SER A 335 2.37 -2.73 11.60
CA SER A 335 1.93 -4.12 11.63
C SER A 335 2.39 -4.91 10.42
N LEU A 336 2.34 -4.32 9.22
CA LEU A 336 2.85 -4.91 7.98
C LEU A 336 4.38 -5.10 8.03
N LEU A 337 5.11 -4.11 8.52
CA LEU A 337 6.58 -4.20 8.69
C LEU A 337 6.95 -5.31 9.68
N LEU A 338 6.28 -5.36 10.83
CA LEU A 338 6.51 -6.40 11.84
C LEU A 338 6.20 -7.79 11.29
N LYS A 339 5.12 -7.95 10.53
CA LYS A 339 4.82 -9.22 9.85
C LYS A 339 5.96 -9.64 8.93
N ASN A 340 6.48 -8.72 8.11
CA ASN A 340 7.58 -9.01 7.19
C ASN A 340 8.92 -9.28 7.90
N ILE A 341 9.15 -8.69 9.09
CA ILE A 341 10.39 -8.85 9.87
C ILE A 341 10.34 -10.12 10.72
N LEU A 342 9.20 -10.37 11.39
CA LEU A 342 9.09 -11.40 12.42
C LEU A 342 8.56 -12.74 11.90
N THR A 343 8.06 -12.79 10.65
CA THR A 343 7.48 -14.02 10.08
C THR A 343 8.02 -14.29 8.68
N PRO A 344 8.06 -15.55 8.23
CA PRO A 344 8.43 -15.90 6.85
C PRO A 344 7.33 -15.60 5.83
N PHE A 345 6.20 -15.05 6.27
CA PHE A 345 5.04 -14.81 5.41
C PHE A 345 5.05 -13.38 4.87
N SER A 346 4.86 -13.24 3.56
CA SER A 346 4.65 -11.92 2.96
C SER A 346 3.41 -11.24 3.55
N SER A 347 3.52 -9.93 3.78
CA SER A 347 2.34 -9.13 4.15
C SER A 347 1.30 -9.04 3.03
N GLY A 348 1.69 -9.34 1.79
CA GLY A 348 0.86 -9.13 0.60
C GLY A 348 0.80 -7.67 0.13
N TYR A 349 1.30 -6.73 0.93
CA TYR A 349 1.23 -5.30 0.63
C TYR A 349 2.17 -4.94 -0.53
N VAL A 350 1.61 -4.39 -1.61
CA VAL A 350 2.32 -4.19 -2.89
C VAL A 350 3.53 -3.29 -2.75
N ASP A 351 3.43 -2.21 -1.96
CA ASP A 351 4.51 -1.22 -1.79
C ASP A 351 5.71 -1.78 -0.99
N LEU A 352 5.52 -2.87 -0.25
CA LEU A 352 6.58 -3.53 0.52
C LEU A 352 7.14 -4.77 -0.17
N ARG A 353 6.72 -5.07 -1.39
CA ARG A 353 7.28 -6.21 -2.14
C ARG A 353 8.61 -5.90 -2.77
N SER A 354 9.47 -6.91 -2.83
CA SER A 354 10.73 -6.90 -3.57
C SER A 354 10.84 -8.18 -4.41
N PRO A 355 10.98 -8.06 -5.75
CA PRO A 355 10.86 -6.85 -6.55
C PRO A 355 9.45 -6.24 -6.48
N ALA A 356 9.33 -4.95 -6.83
CA ALA A 356 8.06 -4.23 -6.83
C ALA A 356 7.01 -4.96 -7.67
N GLY A 357 5.79 -5.02 -7.13
CA GLY A 357 4.70 -5.80 -7.71
C GLY A 357 4.00 -5.17 -8.92
N ALA A 358 4.60 -4.14 -9.56
CA ALA A 358 4.00 -3.47 -10.71
C ALA A 358 3.71 -4.45 -11.86
N GLY A 359 2.45 -4.53 -12.27
CA GLY A 359 1.97 -5.44 -13.31
C GLY A 359 1.87 -6.92 -12.92
N THR A 360 2.48 -7.32 -11.81
CA THR A 360 2.49 -8.72 -11.35
C THR A 360 1.72 -8.94 -10.05
N ALA A 361 1.60 -7.91 -9.22
CA ALA A 361 0.84 -7.96 -7.97
C ALA A 361 -0.33 -6.97 -7.96
N ALA A 362 -0.27 -5.92 -8.78
CA ALA A 362 -1.35 -4.96 -8.97
C ALA A 362 -1.55 -4.64 -10.44
N LEU A 363 -2.79 -4.35 -10.81
CA LEU A 363 -3.18 -3.75 -12.09
C LEU A 363 -4.15 -2.60 -11.85
N VAL A 364 -4.01 -1.54 -12.65
CA VAL A 364 -4.87 -0.37 -12.59
C VAL A 364 -5.66 -0.23 -13.88
N TYR A 365 -6.98 -0.33 -13.79
CA TYR A 365 -7.91 -0.13 -14.89
C TYR A 365 -8.41 1.32 -14.84
N ASN A 366 -7.95 2.11 -15.78
CA ASN A 366 -8.18 3.55 -15.73
C ASN A 366 -9.46 3.96 -16.49
N TYR A 367 -9.99 5.12 -16.12
CA TYR A 367 -11.22 5.69 -16.72
C TYR A 367 -11.14 5.86 -18.26
N ASP A 368 -9.93 5.98 -18.82
CA ASP A 368 -9.68 6.12 -20.25
C ASP A 368 -9.61 4.77 -21.02
N GLY A 369 -9.86 3.66 -20.34
CA GLY A 369 -9.84 2.31 -20.91
C GLY A 369 -8.47 1.66 -20.99
N TYR A 370 -7.40 2.34 -20.55
CA TYR A 370 -6.06 1.76 -20.49
C TYR A 370 -5.81 1.01 -19.18
N VAL A 371 -4.95 0.01 -19.26
CA VAL A 371 -4.48 -0.76 -18.10
C VAL A 371 -3.03 -0.38 -17.80
N TYR A 372 -2.74 -0.04 -16.55
CA TYR A 372 -1.43 0.36 -16.07
C TYR A 372 -0.89 -0.65 -15.06
N PRO A 373 0.44 -0.84 -15.01
CA PRO A 373 1.07 -1.78 -14.08
C PRO A 373 1.06 -1.31 -12.62
N SER A 374 0.85 -0.02 -12.37
CA SER A 374 0.72 0.57 -11.03
C SER A 374 -0.02 1.91 -11.09
N ASP A 375 -0.42 2.43 -9.92
CA ASP A 375 -1.06 3.74 -9.82
C ASP A 375 -0.08 4.88 -10.18
N GLU A 376 1.20 4.75 -9.80
CA GLU A 376 2.26 5.69 -10.17
C GLU A 376 2.49 5.71 -11.69
N ALA A 377 2.52 4.56 -12.35
CA ALA A 377 2.69 4.49 -13.81
C ALA A 377 1.57 5.25 -14.53
N ARG A 378 0.31 5.12 -14.06
CA ARG A 378 -0.83 5.89 -14.56
C ARG A 378 -0.65 7.40 -14.35
N MET A 379 -0.16 7.81 -13.19
CA MET A 379 0.07 9.22 -12.87
C MET A 379 1.20 9.82 -13.70
N LEU A 380 2.31 9.10 -13.86
CA LEU A 380 3.46 9.51 -14.69
C LEU A 380 3.07 9.63 -16.16
N TRP A 381 2.31 8.71 -16.71
CA TRP A 381 1.82 8.77 -18.08
C TRP A 381 1.05 10.06 -18.36
N ARG A 382 0.25 10.51 -17.42
CA ARG A 382 -0.49 11.77 -17.55
C ARG A 382 0.44 12.99 -17.59
N TRP A 383 1.53 12.98 -16.82
CA TRP A 383 2.54 14.07 -16.90
C TRP A 383 3.19 14.17 -18.27
N VAL A 384 3.55 13.03 -18.87
CA VAL A 384 4.16 12.99 -20.20
C VAL A 384 3.21 13.54 -21.27
N LYS A 385 1.91 13.33 -21.16
CA LYS A 385 0.90 13.85 -22.11
C LYS A 385 0.60 15.35 -21.94
N THR A 386 0.89 15.92 -20.77
CA THR A 386 0.57 17.33 -20.46
C THR A 386 1.81 18.24 -20.45
N ALA A 387 3.00 17.70 -20.61
CA ALA A 387 4.26 18.40 -20.81
C ALA A 387 4.53 18.64 -22.30
#